data_2cc77fe5a2c0699effef79b895dbcd80
#
_entry.id   2cc77fe5a2c0699effef79b895dbcd80
#
_cell.length_a   1.000
_cell.length_b   1.000
_cell.length_c   1.000
_cell.angle_alpha   90.00
_cell.angle_beta   90.00
_cell.angle_gamma   90.00
#
_symmetry.space_group_name_H-M   'P 1'
#
loop_
_entity.id
_entity.type
_entity.pdbx_description
1 polymer ?
#
loop_
_entity_poly.entity_id
_entity_poly.type
_entity_poly.pdbx_seq_one_letter_code
_entity_poly.pdbx_strand_id
1 'polypeptide(L)'
;MDEPIREVTLGNAIVSFDGRVIELFDPTIAGQATRFHVGLVESISVVEGKVGPYLEVRSSVGAGGSIFLEPGKMAEAQEFCAEVSRSLG
;
A
#
# COMPACT_ATOMS: atom_id res chain seq x y z
N MET A 1 -13.92 19.00 8.37
CA MET A 1 -14.49 17.94 7.53
C MET A 1 -13.46 16.87 7.32
N ASP A 2 -13.82 15.64 7.60
CA ASP A 2 -12.88 14.53 7.46
C ASP A 2 -12.72 14.18 5.99
N GLU A 3 -11.47 13.99 5.57
CA GLU A 3 -11.23 13.49 4.24
C GLU A 3 -11.61 12.02 4.18
N PRO A 4 -12.19 11.58 3.05
CA PRO A 4 -12.53 10.17 2.92
C PRO A 4 -11.27 9.32 2.91
N ILE A 5 -11.32 8.23 3.66
CA ILE A 5 -10.24 7.25 3.64
C ILE A 5 -10.38 6.45 2.36
N ARG A 6 -9.32 6.40 1.58
CA ARG A 6 -9.25 5.52 0.43
C ARG A 6 -8.83 4.15 0.89
N GLU A 7 -9.66 3.17 0.62
CA GLU A 7 -9.38 1.80 1.04
C GLU A 7 -9.57 0.86 -0.15
N VAL A 8 -8.61 -0.02 -0.34
CA VAL A 8 -8.66 -0.99 -1.44
C VAL A 8 -8.40 -2.37 -0.87
N THR A 9 -9.28 -3.31 -1.20
CA THR A 9 -9.10 -4.71 -0.83
C THR A 9 -8.36 -5.43 -1.95
N LEU A 10 -7.21 -5.98 -1.64
CA LEU A 10 -6.31 -6.63 -2.60
C LEU A 10 -6.16 -8.11 -2.26
N GLY A 11 -7.23 -8.84 -2.48
CA GLY A 11 -7.30 -10.23 -2.05
C GLY A 11 -7.56 -10.31 -0.57
N ASN A 12 -6.63 -10.93 0.19
CA ASN A 12 -6.77 -11.02 1.65
C ASN A 12 -6.24 -9.78 2.36
N ALA A 13 -5.51 -8.94 1.65
CA ALA A 13 -4.92 -7.75 2.25
C ALA A 13 -5.76 -6.52 1.98
N ILE A 14 -5.64 -5.54 2.86
CA ILE A 14 -6.32 -4.27 2.72
C ILE A 14 -5.27 -3.16 2.84
N VAL A 15 -5.34 -2.20 1.92
CA VAL A 15 -4.47 -1.03 1.94
C VAL A 15 -5.36 0.20 2.08
N SER A 16 -5.02 1.07 2.99
CA SER A 16 -5.79 2.31 3.17
C SER A 16 -4.87 3.53 3.19
N PHE A 17 -5.44 4.66 2.83
CA PHE A 17 -4.73 5.94 2.81
C PHE A 17 -5.70 7.05 3.19
N ASP A 18 -5.36 7.79 4.24
CA ASP A 18 -6.21 8.87 4.73
C ASP A 18 -5.67 10.27 4.42
N GLY A 19 -4.68 10.36 3.55
CA GLY A 19 -4.00 11.61 3.23
C GLY A 19 -2.70 11.81 3.99
N ARG A 20 -2.50 11.09 5.07
CA ARG A 20 -1.30 11.20 5.92
C ARG A 20 -0.63 9.87 6.19
N VAL A 21 -1.41 8.82 6.33
CA VAL A 21 -0.92 7.50 6.73
C VAL A 21 -1.36 6.46 5.72
N ILE A 22 -0.41 5.64 5.31
CA ILE A 22 -0.68 4.46 4.50
C ILE A 22 -0.65 3.28 5.43
N GLU A 23 -1.71 2.48 5.45
CA GLU A 23 -1.77 1.28 6.28
C GLU A 23 -1.87 0.04 5.40
N LEU A 24 -0.99 -0.91 5.67
CA LEU A 24 -1.02 -2.21 5.03
C LEU A 24 -1.50 -3.23 6.07
N PHE A 25 -2.61 -3.86 5.79
CA PHE A 25 -3.14 -4.88 6.68
C PHE A 25 -3.22 -6.21 5.94
N ASP A 26 -2.51 -7.21 6.44
CA ASP A 26 -2.53 -8.56 5.88
C ASP A 26 -2.86 -9.55 6.99
N PRO A 27 -4.09 -10.08 7.01
CA PRO A 27 -4.50 -10.99 8.08
C PRO A 27 -3.79 -12.33 8.02
N THR A 28 -3.12 -12.66 6.91
CA THR A 28 -2.38 -13.92 6.81
C THR A 28 -1.05 -13.85 7.55
N ILE A 29 -0.60 -12.65 7.93
CA ILE A 29 0.64 -12.45 8.67
C ILE A 29 0.30 -12.05 10.10
N ALA A 30 -0.21 -13.00 10.87
CA ALA A 30 -0.49 -12.85 12.30
C ALA A 30 -1.30 -11.59 12.68
N GLY A 31 -2.14 -11.11 11.77
CA GLY A 31 -2.98 -9.94 12.02
C GLY A 31 -2.24 -8.63 12.17
N GLN A 32 -1.02 -8.55 11.63
CA GLN A 32 -0.24 -7.33 11.76
C GLN A 32 -0.68 -6.26 10.76
N ALA A 33 -0.75 -5.03 11.26
CA ALA A 33 -0.95 -3.86 10.42
C ALA A 33 0.33 -3.02 10.46
N THR A 34 0.80 -2.62 9.29
CA THR A 34 1.97 -1.76 9.18
C THR A 34 1.52 -0.39 8.69
N ARG A 35 1.94 0.66 9.38
CA ARG A 35 1.55 2.03 9.07
C ARG A 35 2.77 2.86 8.68
N PHE A 36 2.60 3.68 7.64
CA PHE A 36 3.64 4.57 7.17
C PHE A 36 3.09 5.99 7.06
N HIS A 37 3.72 6.93 7.76
CA HIS A 37 3.39 8.33 7.56
C HIS A 37 3.97 8.78 6.20
N VAL A 38 3.20 9.53 5.41
CA VAL A 38 3.63 9.91 4.06
C VAL A 38 4.95 10.69 4.05
N GLY A 39 5.25 11.42 5.11
CA GLY A 39 6.52 12.14 5.22
C GLY A 39 7.73 11.21 5.27
N LEU A 40 7.53 9.93 5.58
CA LEU A 40 8.61 8.94 5.65
C LEU A 40 8.56 7.96 4.48
N VAL A 41 7.60 8.10 3.58
CA VAL A 41 7.47 7.22 2.42
C VAL A 41 8.25 7.79 1.26
N GLU A 42 9.18 7.01 0.75
CA GLU A 42 9.94 7.38 -0.44
C GLU A 42 9.14 7.09 -1.71
N SER A 43 8.52 5.92 -1.76
CA SER A 43 7.71 5.54 -2.93
C SER A 43 6.72 4.45 -2.58
N ILE A 44 5.69 4.34 -3.40
CA ILE A 44 4.73 3.24 -3.37
C ILE A 44 4.49 2.80 -4.80
N SER A 45 4.57 1.49 -5.06
CA SER A 45 4.43 0.98 -6.43
C SER A 45 4.01 -0.47 -6.43
N VAL A 46 3.53 -0.92 -7.59
CA VAL A 46 3.28 -2.35 -7.85
C VAL A 46 4.49 -2.91 -8.57
N VAL A 47 5.01 -4.00 -8.04
CA VAL A 47 6.20 -4.67 -8.59
C VAL A 47 5.81 -6.09 -8.99
N GLU A 48 6.29 -6.52 -10.16
CA GLU A 48 6.12 -7.90 -10.59
C GLU A 48 7.31 -8.72 -10.13
N GLY A 49 7.08 -9.53 -9.11
CA GLY A 49 8.10 -10.41 -8.57
C GLY A 49 8.03 -11.81 -9.14
N LYS A 50 8.99 -12.66 -8.75
CA LYS A 50 9.08 -14.05 -9.23
C LYS A 50 7.88 -14.90 -8.82
N VAL A 51 7.32 -14.60 -7.65
CA VAL A 51 6.19 -15.37 -7.10
C VAL A 51 4.86 -14.77 -7.53
N GLY A 52 4.87 -13.54 -7.99
CA GLY A 52 3.68 -12.82 -8.41
C GLY A 52 3.79 -11.33 -8.11
N PRO A 53 2.78 -10.55 -8.50
CA PRO A 53 2.81 -9.12 -8.25
C PRO A 53 2.61 -8.80 -6.77
N TYR A 54 3.22 -7.71 -6.34
CA TYR A 54 3.01 -7.21 -4.98
C TYR A 54 3.05 -5.68 -4.96
N LEU A 55 2.39 -5.10 -3.97
CA LEU A 55 2.45 -3.67 -3.71
C LEU A 55 3.58 -3.44 -2.72
N GLU A 56 4.45 -2.48 -3.02
CA GLU A 56 5.61 -2.19 -2.18
C GLU A 56 5.59 -0.74 -1.74
N VAL A 57 5.81 -0.53 -0.44
CA VAL A 57 6.03 0.80 0.13
C VAL A 57 7.49 0.87 0.55
N ARG A 58 8.21 1.86 0.05
CA ARG A 58 9.59 2.11 0.45
C ARG A 58 9.64 3.27 1.42
N SER A 59 10.31 3.05 2.54
CA SER A 59 10.50 4.07 3.56
C SER A 59 11.87 4.72 3.39
N SER A 60 11.95 6.03 3.66
CA SER A 60 13.22 6.75 3.63
C SER A 60 14.06 6.51 4.88
N VAL A 61 13.48 5.96 5.93
CA VAL A 61 14.17 5.86 7.23
C VAL A 61 14.25 4.45 7.80
N GLY A 62 13.87 3.45 7.04
CA GLY A 62 13.92 2.08 7.56
C GLY A 62 13.30 1.09 6.62
N ALA A 63 12.91 -0.05 7.15
CA ALA A 63 12.28 -1.10 6.36
C ALA A 63 10.92 -0.62 5.84
N GLY A 64 10.65 -0.90 4.59
CA GLY A 64 9.34 -0.68 4.01
C GLY A 64 8.41 -1.86 4.30
N GLY A 65 7.39 -1.98 3.49
CA GLY A 65 6.44 -3.07 3.58
C GLY A 65 5.94 -3.50 2.22
N SER A 66 5.43 -4.71 2.16
CA SER A 66 4.85 -5.22 0.91
C SER A 66 3.70 -6.15 1.20
N ILE A 67 2.77 -6.22 0.26
CA ILE A 67 1.66 -7.17 0.30
C ILE A 67 1.51 -7.79 -1.09
N PHE A 68 1.25 -9.10 -1.13
CA PHE A 68 1.00 -9.78 -2.38
C PHE A 68 -0.39 -9.45 -2.91
N LEU A 69 -0.51 -9.40 -4.23
CA LEU A 69 -1.74 -9.09 -4.91
C LEU A 69 -2.31 -10.34 -5.56
N GLU A 70 -3.63 -10.47 -5.52
CA GLU A 70 -4.28 -11.46 -6.36
C GLU A 70 -4.24 -11.00 -7.82
N PRO A 71 -4.21 -11.95 -8.79
CA PRO A 71 -4.05 -11.61 -10.19
C PRO A 71 -5.07 -10.60 -10.74
N GLY A 72 -6.27 -10.59 -10.22
CA GLY A 72 -7.30 -9.66 -10.67
C GLY A 72 -7.25 -8.27 -10.05
N LYS A 73 -6.26 -8.01 -9.19
CA LYS A 73 -6.23 -6.77 -8.40
C LYS A 73 -5.14 -5.78 -8.80
N MET A 74 -4.36 -6.09 -9.83
CA MET A 74 -3.26 -5.22 -10.23
C MET A 74 -3.71 -3.82 -10.65
N ALA A 75 -4.79 -3.73 -11.42
CA ALA A 75 -5.28 -2.44 -11.89
C ALA A 75 -5.70 -1.54 -10.73
N GLU A 76 -6.41 -2.11 -9.75
CA GLU A 76 -6.83 -1.36 -8.56
C GLU A 76 -5.63 -0.92 -7.74
N ALA A 77 -4.64 -1.79 -7.60
CA ALA A 77 -3.42 -1.47 -6.85
C ALA A 77 -2.62 -0.37 -7.55
N GLN A 78 -2.49 -0.42 -8.87
CA GLN A 78 -1.79 0.60 -9.62
C GLN A 78 -2.48 1.96 -9.52
N GLU A 79 -3.80 1.97 -9.57
CA GLU A 79 -4.58 3.19 -9.41
C GLU A 79 -4.40 3.78 -8.02
N PHE A 80 -4.42 2.93 -6.99
CA PHE A 80 -4.18 3.35 -5.63
C PHE A 80 -2.77 3.94 -5.48
N CYS A 81 -1.76 3.27 -6.02
CA CYS A 81 -0.39 3.75 -5.96
C CYS A 81 -0.22 5.10 -6.67
N ALA A 82 -0.88 5.28 -7.81
CA ALA A 82 -0.81 6.54 -8.54
C ALA A 82 -1.43 7.67 -7.73
N GLU A 83 -2.54 7.41 -7.07
CA GLU A 83 -3.21 8.41 -6.24
C GLU A 83 -2.37 8.81 -5.03
N VAL A 84 -1.80 7.82 -4.35
CA VAL A 84 -0.91 8.09 -3.21
C VAL A 84 0.34 8.84 -3.65
N SER A 85 0.93 8.42 -4.77
CA SER A 85 2.14 9.05 -5.30
C SER A 85 1.95 10.55 -5.57
N ARG A 86 0.77 10.95 -6.01
CA ARG A 86 0.48 12.37 -6.20
C ARG A 86 0.51 13.15 -4.90
N SER A 87 0.18 12.48 -3.79
CA SER A 87 0.21 13.12 -2.47
C SER A 87 1.61 13.16 -1.88
N LEU A 88 2.52 12.30 -2.36
CA LEU A 88 3.90 12.27 -1.87
C LEU A 88 4.76 13.36 -2.49
N GLY A 89 4.43 13.74 -3.69
CA GLY A 89 5.25 14.66 -4.44
C GLY A 89 4.76 16.03 -4.51
#